data_6489e1764d32559c93444b90e7f717b0
#
_entry.id   6489e1764d32559c93444b90e7f717b0
#
_cell.length_a   1.000
_cell.length_b   1.000
_cell.length_c   1.000
_cell.angle_alpha   90.00
_cell.angle_beta   90.00
_cell.angle_gamma   90.00
#
_symmetry.space_group_name_H-M   'P 1'
#
loop_
_entity.id
_entity.type
_entity.pdbx_description
1 polymer ?
#
loop_
_entity_poly.entity_id
_entity_poly.type
_entity_poly.pdbx_seq_one_letter_code
_entity_poly.pdbx_strand_id
1 'polypeptide(L)'
;MRNSNTMAIAPTATISNICGVSQSIEPTYQNLFVKSNLSGEFTVINPYMVDDLKALNLWDEVMINDLKYYDGSLQQIDRIPDELKALYTTAFEMDARWLIEAASRRQKWLDQAQSLNLYMAEPSGKTMDNLYKLAWVRGLKTTYYLRSMGATAAEKTSSSKPMATIAPVSTAAAADELVLGEGLDAPKACSILEPDCEACQ
;
A
#
# COMPACT_ATOMS: atom_id res chain seq x y z
N MET A 1 -33.88 8.02 25.44
CA MET A 1 -33.49 7.77 24.02
C MET A 1 -33.59 6.27 23.77
N ARG A 2 -34.29 5.84 22.73
CA ARG A 2 -34.47 4.39 22.45
C ARG A 2 -33.20 3.73 21.88
N ASN A 3 -32.51 4.44 21.04
CA ASN A 3 -31.30 3.97 20.35
C ASN A 3 -30.17 4.97 20.57
N SER A 4 -29.08 4.50 21.13
CA SER A 4 -27.91 5.34 21.45
C SER A 4 -26.72 5.05 20.54
N ASN A 5 -26.77 3.97 19.76
CA ASN A 5 -25.67 3.49 18.93
C ASN A 5 -26.20 3.17 17.53
N THR A 6 -26.44 4.22 16.74
CA THR A 6 -27.10 4.11 15.43
C THR A 6 -26.16 4.34 14.25
N MET A 7 -25.06 5.06 14.45
CA MET A 7 -24.16 5.47 13.36
C MET A 7 -22.70 5.22 13.70
N ALA A 8 -22.04 4.46 12.83
CA ALA A 8 -20.60 4.16 12.87
C ALA A 8 -20.03 4.16 11.46
N ILE A 9 -18.71 4.26 11.35
CA ILE A 9 -17.99 3.97 10.10
C ILE A 9 -17.19 2.68 10.29
N ALA A 10 -17.64 1.62 9.60
CA ALA A 10 -17.02 0.31 9.61
C ALA A 10 -15.93 0.20 8.52
N PRO A 11 -14.95 -0.72 8.65
CA PRO A 11 -13.88 -0.91 7.65
C PRO A 11 -14.37 -1.52 6.34
N THR A 12 -15.51 -2.20 6.32
CA THR A 12 -16.19 -2.79 5.15
C THR A 12 -15.33 -3.68 4.23
N ALA A 13 -14.26 -4.29 4.76
CA ALA A 13 -13.28 -5.02 3.98
C ALA A 13 -13.86 -6.18 3.15
N THR A 14 -14.85 -6.89 3.67
CA THR A 14 -15.51 -8.01 2.99
C THR A 14 -16.77 -7.57 2.24
N ILE A 15 -17.57 -6.73 2.86
CA ILE A 15 -18.84 -6.24 2.29
C ILE A 15 -18.59 -5.47 0.98
N SER A 16 -17.54 -4.65 0.94
CA SER A 16 -17.16 -3.89 -0.25
C SER A 16 -16.85 -4.81 -1.45
N ASN A 17 -16.21 -5.95 -1.22
CA ASN A 17 -15.95 -6.92 -2.28
C ASN A 17 -17.23 -7.55 -2.84
N ILE A 18 -18.22 -7.81 -1.98
CA ILE A 18 -19.51 -8.35 -2.40
C ILE A 18 -20.28 -7.31 -3.22
N CYS A 19 -20.21 -6.06 -2.81
CA CYS A 19 -20.92 -4.95 -3.48
C CYS A 19 -20.16 -4.38 -4.70
N GLY A 20 -18.92 -4.80 -4.94
CA GLY A 20 -18.09 -4.29 -6.05
C GLY A 20 -17.70 -2.81 -5.89
N VAL A 21 -17.51 -2.35 -4.66
CA VAL A 21 -17.12 -0.96 -4.35
C VAL A 21 -15.81 -0.94 -3.55
N SER A 22 -15.20 0.25 -3.44
CA SER A 22 -14.01 0.43 -2.59
C SER A 22 -14.35 0.28 -1.11
N GLN A 23 -13.41 -0.28 -0.34
CA GLN A 23 -13.59 -0.43 1.10
C GLN A 23 -13.40 0.91 1.82
N SER A 24 -14.10 1.08 2.96
CA SER A 24 -13.99 2.25 3.82
C SER A 24 -14.47 3.56 3.16
N ILE A 25 -14.18 4.69 3.80
CA ILE A 25 -14.46 6.06 3.34
C ILE A 25 -13.14 6.81 3.11
N GLU A 26 -12.11 6.10 2.77
CA GLU A 26 -10.72 6.56 2.62
C GLU A 26 -10.27 6.51 1.17
N PRO A 27 -9.20 7.21 0.80
CA PRO A 27 -8.56 7.05 -0.50
C PRO A 27 -8.12 5.60 -0.74
N THR A 28 -8.10 5.17 -1.99
CA THR A 28 -7.57 3.86 -2.37
C THR A 28 -6.08 3.78 -1.99
N TYR A 29 -5.65 2.69 -1.37
CA TYR A 29 -4.26 2.54 -0.97
C TYR A 29 -3.31 2.32 -2.16
N GLN A 30 -3.78 1.71 -3.24
CA GLN A 30 -3.09 1.55 -4.52
C GLN A 30 -4.11 1.51 -5.66
N ASN A 31 -3.78 2.08 -6.83
CA ASN A 31 -4.64 1.99 -8.03
C ASN A 31 -4.44 0.70 -8.83
N LEU A 32 -3.32 0.00 -8.61
CA LEU A 32 -3.02 -1.31 -9.17
C LEU A 32 -2.36 -2.16 -8.10
N PHE A 33 -2.88 -3.35 -7.82
CA PHE A 33 -2.32 -4.28 -6.84
C PHE A 33 -2.72 -5.71 -7.13
N VAL A 34 -1.97 -6.65 -6.57
CA VAL A 34 -2.32 -8.08 -6.61
C VAL A 34 -2.97 -8.46 -5.29
N LYS A 35 -4.15 -9.04 -5.37
CA LYS A 35 -4.88 -9.59 -4.24
C LYS A 35 -4.71 -11.11 -4.26
N SER A 36 -4.03 -11.63 -3.26
CA SER A 36 -3.87 -13.07 -3.05
C SER A 36 -4.88 -13.60 -2.03
N ASN A 37 -5.52 -14.72 -2.33
CA ASN A 37 -6.38 -15.46 -1.41
C ASN A 37 -6.25 -16.98 -1.66
N LEU A 38 -7.01 -17.79 -0.93
CA LEU A 38 -7.00 -19.25 -1.06
C LEU A 38 -7.38 -19.75 -2.47
N SER A 39 -8.08 -18.93 -3.27
CA SER A 39 -8.51 -19.27 -4.64
C SER A 39 -7.51 -18.84 -5.71
N GLY A 40 -6.44 -18.11 -5.34
CA GLY A 40 -5.41 -17.63 -6.27
C GLY A 40 -5.06 -16.16 -6.12
N GLU A 41 -4.36 -15.65 -7.12
CA GLU A 41 -3.93 -14.26 -7.22
C GLU A 41 -4.76 -13.53 -8.27
N PHE A 42 -5.25 -12.36 -7.91
CA PHE A 42 -6.10 -11.53 -8.76
C PHE A 42 -5.49 -10.13 -8.87
N THR A 43 -5.19 -9.71 -10.08
CA THR A 43 -4.79 -8.31 -10.33
C THR A 43 -6.02 -7.42 -10.28
N VAL A 44 -6.00 -6.45 -9.41
CA VAL A 44 -7.05 -5.45 -9.24
C VAL A 44 -6.53 -4.10 -9.70
N ILE A 45 -7.27 -3.44 -10.58
CA ILE A 45 -6.97 -2.10 -11.07
C ILE A 45 -8.18 -1.19 -10.83
N ASN A 46 -7.93 0.10 -10.59
CA ASN A 46 -8.99 1.09 -10.47
C ASN A 46 -9.67 1.30 -11.83
N PRO A 47 -10.94 0.87 -12.02
CA PRO A 47 -11.61 0.94 -13.32
C PRO A 47 -11.85 2.38 -13.78
N TYR A 48 -12.13 3.30 -12.86
CA TYR A 48 -12.38 4.71 -13.19
C TYR A 48 -11.11 5.37 -13.76
N MET A 49 -9.95 5.08 -13.17
CA MET A 49 -8.66 5.54 -13.68
C MET A 49 -8.41 5.02 -15.11
N VAL A 50 -8.72 3.75 -15.35
CA VAL A 50 -8.55 3.14 -16.69
C VAL A 50 -9.47 3.83 -17.72
N ASP A 51 -10.70 4.12 -17.34
CA ASP A 51 -11.67 4.77 -18.24
C ASP A 51 -11.25 6.22 -18.55
N ASP A 52 -10.76 6.96 -17.57
CA ASP A 52 -10.23 8.32 -17.78
C ASP A 52 -8.97 8.31 -18.66
N LEU A 53 -8.04 7.37 -18.43
CA LEU A 53 -6.85 7.22 -19.26
C LEU A 53 -7.21 6.83 -20.71
N LYS A 54 -8.24 5.99 -20.92
CA LYS A 54 -8.77 5.67 -22.26
C LYS A 54 -9.39 6.89 -22.94
N ALA A 55 -10.15 7.69 -22.19
CA ALA A 55 -10.78 8.90 -22.72
C ALA A 55 -9.74 9.91 -23.23
N LEU A 56 -8.56 9.94 -22.62
CA LEU A 56 -7.42 10.76 -23.03
C LEU A 56 -6.51 10.08 -24.08
N ASN A 57 -6.83 8.88 -24.55
CA ASN A 57 -5.99 8.07 -25.44
C ASN A 57 -4.58 7.79 -24.85
N LEU A 58 -4.46 7.69 -23.53
CA LEU A 58 -3.22 7.39 -22.82
C LEU A 58 -3.11 5.91 -22.40
N TRP A 59 -4.16 5.11 -22.61
CA TRP A 59 -4.18 3.70 -22.26
C TRP A 59 -3.53 2.85 -23.35
N ASP A 60 -2.25 2.61 -23.20
CA ASP A 60 -1.42 1.80 -24.08
C ASP A 60 -0.51 0.83 -23.28
N GLU A 61 0.27 0.02 -23.95
CA GLU A 61 1.18 -0.94 -23.33
C GLU A 61 2.24 -0.26 -22.47
N VAL A 62 2.72 0.92 -22.87
CA VAL A 62 3.69 1.71 -22.12
C VAL A 62 3.08 2.14 -20.79
N MET A 63 1.84 2.67 -20.83
CA MET A 63 1.11 3.07 -19.61
C MET A 63 0.90 1.89 -18.65
N ILE A 64 0.58 0.71 -19.16
CA ILE A 64 0.42 -0.49 -18.34
C ILE A 64 1.75 -0.87 -17.66
N ASN A 65 2.86 -0.76 -18.37
CA ASN A 65 4.18 -1.03 -17.82
C ASN A 65 4.61 0.01 -16.79
N ASP A 66 4.34 1.29 -17.05
CA ASP A 66 4.59 2.37 -16.09
C ASP A 66 3.78 2.18 -14.80
N LEU A 67 2.49 1.86 -14.90
CA LEU A 67 1.64 1.57 -13.75
C LEU A 67 2.14 0.37 -12.93
N LYS A 68 2.64 -0.68 -13.59
CA LYS A 68 3.26 -1.81 -12.89
C LYS A 68 4.56 -1.41 -12.20
N TYR A 69 5.38 -0.59 -12.86
CA TYR A 69 6.66 -0.14 -12.33
C TYR A 69 6.49 0.76 -11.09
N TYR A 70 5.49 1.64 -11.11
CA TYR A 70 5.19 2.56 -10.01
C TYR A 70 4.10 2.05 -9.04
N ASP A 71 3.80 0.74 -9.03
CA ASP A 71 2.83 0.12 -8.13
C ASP A 71 1.44 0.81 -8.14
N GLY A 72 1.02 1.25 -9.34
CA GLY A 72 -0.24 1.95 -9.55
C GLY A 72 -0.25 3.44 -9.18
N SER A 73 0.90 4.01 -8.82
CA SER A 73 1.05 5.46 -8.65
C SER A 73 1.08 6.18 -10.00
N LEU A 74 0.38 7.30 -10.10
CA LEU A 74 0.39 8.16 -11.29
C LEU A 74 1.40 9.31 -11.18
N GLN A 75 1.94 9.57 -9.99
CA GLN A 75 2.67 10.81 -9.69
C GLN A 75 3.93 11.01 -10.54
N GLN A 76 4.63 9.91 -10.86
CA GLN A 76 5.90 9.93 -11.59
C GLN A 76 5.76 9.65 -13.09
N ILE A 77 4.54 9.55 -13.61
CA ILE A 77 4.28 9.32 -15.03
C ILE A 77 4.05 10.66 -15.73
N ASP A 78 5.04 11.15 -16.44
CA ASP A 78 5.02 12.50 -17.05
C ASP A 78 3.90 12.70 -18.07
N ARG A 79 3.47 11.63 -18.74
CA ARG A 79 2.40 11.66 -19.75
C ARG A 79 1.01 11.99 -19.20
N ILE A 80 0.82 11.83 -17.87
CA ILE A 80 -0.48 11.99 -17.21
C ILE A 80 -0.65 13.44 -16.77
N PRO A 81 -1.79 14.08 -17.09
CA PRO A 81 -2.10 15.42 -16.63
C PRO A 81 -2.17 15.52 -15.09
N ASP A 82 -1.74 16.65 -14.54
CA ASP A 82 -1.69 16.87 -13.09
C ASP A 82 -3.06 16.76 -12.42
N GLU A 83 -4.13 17.09 -13.13
CA GLU A 83 -5.50 16.92 -12.65
C GLU A 83 -5.84 15.47 -12.35
N LEU A 84 -5.42 14.52 -13.22
CA LEU A 84 -5.62 13.09 -12.98
C LEU A 84 -4.67 12.57 -11.90
N LYS A 85 -3.44 13.08 -11.82
CA LYS A 85 -2.52 12.74 -10.73
C LYS A 85 -3.12 13.12 -9.37
N ALA A 86 -3.70 14.31 -9.27
CA ALA A 86 -4.36 14.76 -8.05
C ALA A 86 -5.62 13.93 -7.72
N LEU A 87 -6.41 13.56 -8.73
CA LEU A 87 -7.64 12.79 -8.55
C LEU A 87 -7.37 11.37 -8.05
N TYR A 88 -6.35 10.70 -8.60
CA TYR A 88 -6.00 9.31 -8.29
C TYR A 88 -4.81 9.18 -7.32
N THR A 89 -4.56 10.22 -6.52
CA THR A 89 -3.58 10.17 -5.43
C THR A 89 -3.92 9.04 -4.46
N THR A 90 -2.96 8.18 -4.18
CA THR A 90 -3.14 7.05 -3.26
C THR A 90 -3.07 7.48 -1.80
N ALA A 91 -3.56 6.61 -0.89
CA ALA A 91 -3.54 6.90 0.53
C ALA A 91 -2.11 7.04 1.11
N PHE A 92 -1.12 6.42 0.51
CA PHE A 92 0.29 6.54 0.91
C PHE A 92 0.97 7.84 0.42
N GLU A 93 0.44 8.42 -0.65
CA GLU A 93 0.94 9.68 -1.22
C GLU A 93 0.30 10.90 -0.59
N MET A 94 -0.87 10.72 0.01
CA MET A 94 -1.60 11.76 0.70
C MET A 94 -1.03 12.00 2.11
N ASP A 95 -0.97 13.27 2.54
CA ASP A 95 -0.65 13.57 3.93
C ASP A 95 -1.76 13.04 4.86
N ALA A 96 -1.39 12.13 5.75
CA ALA A 96 -2.30 11.48 6.69
C ALA A 96 -3.06 12.47 7.60
N ARG A 97 -2.58 13.70 7.76
CA ARG A 97 -3.27 14.76 8.49
C ARG A 97 -4.64 15.06 7.89
N TRP A 98 -4.77 15.01 6.57
CA TRP A 98 -6.06 15.25 5.90
C TRP A 98 -7.09 14.17 6.20
N LEU A 99 -6.65 12.93 6.38
CA LEU A 99 -7.53 11.82 6.80
C LEU A 99 -8.08 12.09 8.21
N ILE A 100 -7.23 12.54 9.13
CA ILE A 100 -7.61 12.89 10.50
C ILE A 100 -8.57 14.08 10.51
N GLU A 101 -8.28 15.13 9.75
CA GLU A 101 -9.16 16.31 9.65
C GLU A 101 -10.54 15.96 9.08
N ALA A 102 -10.59 15.15 8.03
CA ALA A 102 -11.83 14.68 7.45
C ALA A 102 -12.62 13.80 8.45
N ALA A 103 -11.94 12.90 9.16
CA ALA A 103 -12.54 12.06 10.18
C ALA A 103 -13.06 12.87 11.36
N SER A 104 -12.33 13.88 11.82
CA SER A 104 -12.75 14.81 12.89
C SER A 104 -14.05 15.54 12.53
N ARG A 105 -14.17 15.99 11.29
CA ARG A 105 -15.41 16.66 10.82
C ARG A 105 -16.60 15.70 10.78
N ARG A 106 -16.39 14.41 10.49
CA ARG A 106 -17.43 13.38 10.53
C ARG A 106 -17.79 12.97 11.96
N GLN A 107 -16.81 12.93 12.88
CA GLN A 107 -16.97 12.37 14.23
C GLN A 107 -18.12 13.02 15.02
N LYS A 108 -18.36 14.32 14.84
CA LYS A 108 -19.46 15.03 15.53
C LYS A 108 -20.86 14.56 15.13
N TRP A 109 -20.98 13.85 13.99
CA TRP A 109 -22.25 13.32 13.50
C TRP A 109 -22.43 11.82 13.77
N LEU A 110 -21.43 11.19 14.39
CA LEU A 110 -21.40 9.77 14.69
C LEU A 110 -21.50 9.56 16.19
N ASP A 111 -22.43 8.75 16.62
CA ASP A 111 -22.56 8.36 18.02
C ASP A 111 -21.54 7.29 18.44
N GLN A 112 -21.08 6.47 17.49
CA GLN A 112 -20.05 5.46 17.67
C GLN A 112 -18.69 5.93 17.12
N ALA A 113 -17.75 5.00 16.96
CA ALA A 113 -16.40 5.23 16.46
C ALA A 113 -16.31 5.15 14.94
N GLN A 114 -15.14 5.50 14.41
CA GLN A 114 -14.75 5.34 13.03
C GLN A 114 -13.57 4.38 12.94
N SER A 115 -13.63 3.41 12.01
CA SER A 115 -12.47 2.58 11.66
C SER A 115 -11.59 3.34 10.67
N LEU A 116 -10.82 4.30 11.21
CA LEU A 116 -9.92 5.16 10.44
C LEU A 116 -8.56 4.51 10.32
N ASN A 117 -8.16 4.12 9.09
CA ASN A 117 -6.80 3.70 8.81
C ASN A 117 -5.90 4.93 8.60
N LEU A 118 -4.68 4.84 9.10
CA LEU A 118 -3.62 5.81 8.86
C LEU A 118 -2.56 5.19 7.95
N TYR A 119 -1.99 5.98 7.06
CA TYR A 119 -1.04 5.53 6.06
C TYR A 119 0.25 6.32 6.18
N MET A 120 1.37 5.62 6.19
CA MET A 120 2.71 6.22 6.23
C MET A 120 3.60 5.50 5.22
N ALA A 121 4.01 6.20 4.15
CA ALA A 121 4.95 5.65 3.18
C ALA A 121 6.30 5.38 3.85
N GLU A 122 6.80 6.34 4.62
CA GLU A 122 8.05 6.23 5.37
C GLU A 122 7.74 6.17 6.88
N PRO A 123 7.84 4.99 7.51
CA PRO A 123 7.53 4.85 8.92
C PRO A 123 8.55 5.61 9.80
N SER A 124 8.04 6.51 10.63
CA SER A 124 8.82 7.32 11.57
C SER A 124 8.08 7.41 12.90
N GLY A 125 8.76 7.10 13.99
CA GLY A 125 8.18 7.20 15.34
C GLY A 125 7.70 8.62 15.67
N LYS A 126 8.42 9.64 15.25
CA LYS A 126 8.03 11.04 15.43
C LYS A 126 6.76 11.39 14.64
N THR A 127 6.68 10.95 13.38
CA THR A 127 5.48 11.19 12.54
C THR A 127 4.28 10.47 13.12
N MET A 128 4.46 9.23 13.54
CA MET A 128 3.41 8.44 14.20
C MET A 128 2.88 9.14 15.46
N ASP A 129 3.76 9.54 16.37
CA ASP A 129 3.40 10.27 17.59
C ASP A 129 2.61 11.55 17.29
N ASN A 130 3.05 12.33 16.31
CA ASN A 130 2.37 13.55 15.89
C ASN A 130 0.97 13.26 15.32
N LEU A 131 0.80 12.22 14.51
CA LEU A 131 -0.50 11.85 13.93
C LEU A 131 -1.49 11.39 15.02
N TYR A 132 -1.05 10.55 15.96
CA TYR A 132 -1.92 10.11 17.06
C TYR A 132 -2.28 11.28 18.02
N LYS A 133 -1.35 12.16 18.32
CA LYS A 133 -1.63 13.38 19.09
C LYS A 133 -2.62 14.29 18.36
N LEU A 134 -2.46 14.46 17.06
CA LEU A 134 -3.40 15.22 16.25
C LEU A 134 -4.79 14.59 16.30
N ALA A 135 -4.90 13.27 16.11
CA ALA A 135 -6.17 12.54 16.17
C ALA A 135 -6.86 12.75 17.53
N TRP A 136 -6.10 12.67 18.63
CA TRP A 136 -6.60 12.95 19.98
C TRP A 136 -7.12 14.38 20.11
N VAL A 137 -6.32 15.39 19.76
CA VAL A 137 -6.67 16.82 19.88
C VAL A 137 -7.90 17.14 19.01
N ARG A 138 -8.03 16.49 17.85
CA ARG A 138 -9.17 16.66 16.96
C ARG A 138 -10.44 15.91 17.41
N GLY A 139 -10.40 15.23 18.55
CA GLY A 139 -11.56 14.60 19.17
C GLY A 139 -12.02 13.29 18.51
N LEU A 140 -11.13 12.59 17.85
CA LEU A 140 -11.43 11.25 17.35
C LEU A 140 -11.56 10.27 18.52
N LYS A 141 -12.60 9.43 18.49
CA LYS A 141 -12.80 8.39 19.50
C LYS A 141 -11.84 7.23 19.33
N THR A 142 -11.54 6.87 18.08
CA THR A 142 -10.66 5.74 17.72
C THR A 142 -9.91 6.03 16.43
N THR A 143 -8.79 5.33 16.27
CA THR A 143 -8.13 5.00 15.00
C THR A 143 -8.23 3.49 14.79
N TYR A 144 -7.79 2.98 13.63
CA TYR A 144 -7.81 1.55 13.33
C TYR A 144 -6.38 1.07 12.99
N TYR A 145 -6.12 0.63 11.76
CA TYR A 145 -4.79 0.19 11.39
C TYR A 145 -3.87 1.38 11.07
N LEU A 146 -2.61 1.26 11.49
CA LEU A 146 -1.52 2.02 10.92
C LEU A 146 -0.88 1.16 9.84
N ARG A 147 -0.92 1.62 8.60
CA ARG A 147 -0.34 0.92 7.46
C ARG A 147 0.93 1.63 7.02
N SER A 148 2.02 0.89 6.87
CA SER A 148 3.27 1.39 6.34
C SER A 148 3.70 0.57 5.13
N MET A 149 4.45 1.17 4.22
CA MET A 149 5.10 0.43 3.16
C MET A 149 6.30 -0.33 3.76
N GLY A 150 6.45 -1.61 3.40
CA GLY A 150 7.58 -2.42 3.85
C GLY A 150 8.91 -1.87 3.31
N ALA A 151 9.97 -2.04 4.09
CA ALA A 151 11.33 -1.63 3.68
C ALA A 151 11.89 -2.44 2.49
N THR A 152 11.30 -3.58 2.17
CA THR A 152 11.66 -4.40 1.02
C THR A 152 10.90 -3.92 -0.21
N ALA A 153 11.50 -2.97 -0.92
CA ALA A 153 11.16 -2.79 -2.34
C ALA A 153 11.70 -4.03 -3.08
N ALA A 154 10.81 -4.81 -3.72
CA ALA A 154 11.26 -5.80 -4.68
C ALA A 154 12.13 -5.09 -5.73
N GLU A 155 13.30 -5.66 -6.07
CA GLU A 155 14.13 -5.11 -7.13
C GLU A 155 13.27 -4.97 -8.39
N LYS A 156 13.03 -3.72 -8.79
CA LYS A 156 12.28 -3.41 -10.00
C LYS A 156 13.18 -3.71 -11.19
N THR A 157 13.01 -4.88 -11.79
CA THR A 157 13.72 -5.23 -13.02
C THR A 157 13.19 -4.35 -14.14
N SER A 158 13.96 -3.33 -14.51
CA SER A 158 13.64 -2.47 -15.67
C SER A 158 13.80 -3.30 -16.94
N SER A 159 12.71 -3.74 -17.53
CA SER A 159 12.69 -4.46 -18.82
C SER A 159 12.80 -3.53 -20.03
N SER A 160 13.37 -2.34 -19.89
CA SER A 160 13.58 -1.39 -20.98
C SER A 160 15.04 -1.08 -21.22
N LYS A 161 15.90 -2.12 -21.34
CA LYS A 161 17.15 -1.97 -22.10
C LYS A 161 16.93 -2.52 -23.51
N PRO A 162 17.25 -1.76 -24.58
CA PRO A 162 17.22 -2.32 -25.92
C PRO A 162 18.16 -3.53 -25.96
N MET A 163 17.66 -4.64 -26.48
CA MET A 163 18.35 -5.91 -26.60
C MET A 163 19.61 -5.68 -27.44
N ALA A 164 20.76 -5.55 -26.77
CA ALA A 164 22.06 -5.61 -27.44
C ALA A 164 22.23 -7.04 -27.95
N THR A 165 22.51 -7.13 -29.25
CA THR A 165 22.76 -8.37 -30.00
C THR A 165 23.73 -9.27 -29.24
N ILE A 166 23.28 -10.46 -28.87
CA ILE A 166 24.11 -11.48 -28.21
C ILE A 166 25.05 -12.07 -29.25
N ALA A 167 26.33 -11.77 -29.11
CA ALA A 167 27.37 -12.54 -29.81
C ALA A 167 27.49 -13.93 -29.15
N PRO A 168 27.72 -15.01 -29.91
CA PRO A 168 27.79 -16.35 -29.35
C PRO A 168 29.05 -16.51 -28.48
N VAL A 169 28.86 -16.83 -27.19
CA VAL A 169 29.94 -17.17 -26.27
C VAL A 169 30.28 -18.64 -26.42
N SER A 170 31.52 -18.88 -26.78
CA SER A 170 32.18 -20.17 -26.84
C SER A 170 32.19 -20.86 -25.46
N THR A 171 31.76 -22.13 -25.45
CA THR A 171 31.88 -23.03 -24.31
C THR A 171 33.33 -23.39 -24.05
N ALA A 172 33.85 -23.02 -22.87
CA ALA A 172 35.02 -23.68 -22.28
C ALA A 172 34.77 -23.88 -20.79
N ALA A 173 34.85 -25.14 -20.39
CA ALA A 173 34.67 -25.62 -19.04
C ALA A 173 35.80 -25.16 -18.11
N ALA A 174 35.46 -24.69 -16.91
CA ALA A 174 36.32 -24.78 -15.75
C ALA A 174 35.43 -24.92 -14.52
N ALA A 175 35.51 -26.07 -13.86
CA ALA A 175 35.01 -26.31 -12.54
C ALA A 175 35.89 -25.55 -11.56
N ASP A 176 35.29 -24.72 -10.72
CA ASP A 176 35.97 -24.18 -9.55
C ASP A 176 35.08 -24.32 -8.32
N GLU A 177 35.72 -24.81 -7.28
CA GLU A 177 35.22 -25.38 -6.05
C GLU A 177 34.73 -24.24 -5.13
N LEU A 178 33.45 -24.25 -4.77
CA LEU A 178 32.86 -23.30 -3.80
C LEU A 178 33.25 -23.70 -2.37
N VAL A 179 34.20 -22.97 -1.81
CA VAL A 179 34.51 -23.01 -0.36
C VAL A 179 33.35 -22.33 0.38
N LEU A 180 32.62 -23.11 1.17
CA LEU A 180 31.65 -22.62 2.13
C LEU A 180 32.36 -21.92 3.29
N GLY A 181 32.27 -20.61 3.35
CA GLY A 181 32.67 -19.83 4.51
C GLY A 181 31.64 -19.98 5.63
N GLU A 182 32.11 -20.44 6.79
CA GLU A 182 31.34 -20.50 8.04
C GLU A 182 31.02 -19.10 8.56
N GLY A 183 29.79 -18.94 9.10
CA GLY A 183 29.48 -17.95 10.13
C GLY A 183 28.74 -16.70 9.68
N LEU A 184 27.43 -16.83 9.49
CA LEU A 184 26.47 -15.77 9.83
C LEU A 184 25.31 -16.42 10.58
N ASP A 185 25.23 -16.18 11.88
CA ASP A 185 24.12 -16.59 12.73
C ASP A 185 22.81 -16.02 12.17
N ALA A 186 21.94 -16.91 11.73
CA ALA A 186 20.56 -16.54 11.41
C ALA A 186 19.85 -16.07 12.68
N PRO A 187 19.04 -14.99 12.64
CA PRO A 187 18.28 -14.55 13.79
C PRO A 187 17.37 -15.68 14.28
N LYS A 188 17.50 -16.06 15.55
CA LYS A 188 16.68 -17.09 16.17
C LYS A 188 15.21 -16.67 16.11
N ALA A 189 14.37 -17.47 15.46
CA ALA A 189 12.93 -17.28 15.48
C ALA A 189 12.41 -17.47 16.91
N CYS A 190 11.58 -16.52 17.39
CA CYS A 190 10.89 -16.64 18.67
C CYS A 190 10.04 -17.91 18.71
N SER A 191 10.26 -18.75 19.73
CA SER A 191 9.42 -19.88 20.04
C SER A 191 8.41 -19.51 21.13
N ILE A 192 7.12 -19.74 20.86
CA ILE A 192 6.01 -19.51 21.80
C ILE A 192 6.16 -20.36 23.10
N LEU A 193 7.09 -21.32 23.11
CA LEU A 193 7.30 -22.25 24.23
C LEU A 193 8.48 -21.89 25.15
N GLU A 194 9.19 -20.79 24.88
CA GLU A 194 10.28 -20.31 25.75
C GLU A 194 9.83 -19.06 26.52
N PRO A 195 9.58 -19.19 27.84
CA PRO A 195 9.06 -18.10 28.68
C PRO A 195 10.07 -16.96 28.94
N ASP A 196 11.37 -17.16 28.65
CA ASP A 196 12.46 -16.22 28.94
C ASP A 196 13.09 -15.58 27.68
N CYS A 197 12.34 -15.50 26.56
CA CYS A 197 12.83 -14.88 25.33
C CYS A 197 12.88 -13.36 25.46
N GLU A 198 14.08 -12.78 25.52
CA GLU A 198 14.32 -11.32 25.64
C GLU A 198 13.85 -10.49 24.40
N ALA A 199 13.51 -11.14 23.30
CA ALA A 199 13.05 -10.45 22.08
C ALA A 199 11.59 -10.00 22.13
N CYS A 200 10.83 -10.33 23.17
CA CYS A 200 9.42 -9.98 23.36
C CYS A 200 9.14 -9.10 24.59
N GLN A 201 10.17 -8.47 25.17
CA GLN A 201 9.98 -7.47 26.24
C GLN A 201 9.93 -6.05 25.68
#